data_39868c619ca4d9fc641a51d947eef2a6
#
_entry.id   39868c619ca4d9fc641a51d947eef2a6
#
_cell.length_a   1.000
_cell.length_b   1.000
_cell.length_c   1.000
_cell.angle_alpha   90.00
_cell.angle_beta   90.00
_cell.angle_gamma   90.00
#
_symmetry.space_group_name_H-M   'P 1'
#
loop_
_entity.id
_entity.type
_entity.pdbx_description
1 polymer ?
#
loop_
_entity_poly.entity_id
_entity_poly.type
_entity_poly.pdbx_seq_one_letter_code
_entity_poly.pdbx_strand_id
1 'polypeptide(L)'
;MNQSDCFVKKVQKRDGRIVDFDKNKIIEAVWKAAKSVGYDDKNIAFEIGEEVIKKLNEKFDGKKIPTVEEIQDLVETVLIEKNYPKIAKDYILYRNKRQKIREFKEALGVKDDLKLSINAIKVLESRYLLKDLEGKTIESSSGLFRRSAKYMALVEILYNKRFYDIERKQSIKKIEQEHEQELLDYMKSLGYNTYDYEMLKRAYSNLNMEGRMKTDFSEIVFSLKKHFEELKVLEDEFYNMMAKLYFLPNSPTLMNSSTRLGQLSACFVLGVGDSISEIFEAVKNTALIHQTGGGTGFSFSRLRPKGDVVSSTKGVSSGPISFMRVFDITTEVIKQGGKRRGANMGVLSVHHPDILEFVTSKDSENRIFSNFNISVAITDEFMKALEEKRDYELINPRNNTAVAKISAQKVWDLIVYQAWKTGDPGIIFIDKINKFNPTPHVGMIEATNPCGEQPLLNYESCNLGSINLSLMVKENKEIDWELLEKTVKSAVHFLDNVIDANKYVIPQIERLTRANRKIGLGIMGWAEMLIKLEIKYDSEEALNLAEKVMKFVTEKAREKSVELAEYKGVFPNFKSSVWDQKNIKVRNATVTTIAPTGTLSIIADTSSGIEPLFALAFIRRGVLGGTELIEINHLL
;
A
#
# COMPACT_ATOMS: atom_id res chain seq x y z
N MET A 1 -37.26 -27.30 -24.05
CA MET A 1 -37.68 -25.92 -24.41
C MET A 1 -36.64 -25.37 -25.35
N ASN A 2 -37.00 -25.05 -26.61
CA ASN A 2 -36.12 -24.57 -27.65
C ASN A 2 -35.50 -23.23 -27.19
N GLN A 3 -34.15 -23.18 -27.14
CA GLN A 3 -33.43 -21.93 -26.95
C GLN A 3 -33.72 -21.03 -28.16
N SER A 4 -34.37 -19.89 -27.96
CA SER A 4 -34.51 -18.88 -29.01
C SER A 4 -33.12 -18.39 -29.39
N ASP A 5 -32.66 -18.69 -30.60
CA ASP A 5 -31.40 -18.18 -31.13
C ASP A 5 -31.43 -16.66 -31.18
N CYS A 6 -30.53 -16.01 -30.45
CA CYS A 6 -30.42 -14.56 -30.47
C CYS A 6 -29.72 -14.11 -31.75
N PHE A 7 -30.43 -13.37 -32.63
CA PHE A 7 -29.88 -12.75 -33.84
C PHE A 7 -28.87 -11.64 -33.52
N VAL A 8 -29.01 -11.01 -32.34
CA VAL A 8 -28.09 -9.96 -31.89
C VAL A 8 -26.82 -10.60 -31.33
N LYS A 9 -25.73 -10.57 -32.10
CA LYS A 9 -24.41 -11.12 -31.69
C LYS A 9 -23.51 -10.10 -31.01
N LYS A 10 -23.78 -8.79 -31.19
CA LYS A 10 -22.92 -7.70 -30.70
C LYS A 10 -23.75 -6.61 -30.03
N VAL A 11 -23.13 -5.88 -29.09
CA VAL A 11 -23.71 -4.73 -28.42
C VAL A 11 -22.72 -3.59 -28.39
N GLN A 12 -23.19 -2.38 -28.67
CA GLN A 12 -22.39 -1.17 -28.54
C GLN A 12 -22.41 -0.67 -27.10
N LYS A 13 -21.22 -0.63 -26.49
CA LYS A 13 -21.02 -0.02 -25.18
C LYS A 13 -21.14 1.50 -25.26
N ARG A 14 -21.34 2.15 -24.11
CA ARG A 14 -21.46 3.61 -23.97
C ARG A 14 -20.22 4.38 -24.45
N ASP A 15 -19.05 3.75 -24.37
CA ASP A 15 -17.77 4.29 -24.86
C ASP A 15 -17.52 4.05 -26.36
N GLY A 16 -18.54 3.59 -27.09
CA GLY A 16 -18.50 3.33 -28.51
C GLY A 16 -17.93 1.96 -28.91
N ARG A 17 -17.30 1.22 -28.00
CA ARG A 17 -16.77 -0.13 -28.30
C ARG A 17 -17.89 -1.12 -28.60
N ILE A 18 -17.65 -1.96 -29.59
CA ILE A 18 -18.54 -3.07 -29.92
C ILE A 18 -17.97 -4.35 -29.31
N VAL A 19 -18.79 -5.04 -28.52
CA VAL A 19 -18.43 -6.29 -27.85
C VAL A 19 -19.49 -7.37 -28.13
N ASP A 20 -19.15 -8.63 -27.86
CA ASP A 20 -20.10 -9.72 -27.99
C ASP A 20 -21.27 -9.58 -27.02
N PHE A 21 -22.47 -9.91 -27.51
CA PHE A 21 -23.68 -9.89 -26.72
C PHE A 21 -23.72 -11.09 -25.76
N ASP A 22 -24.01 -10.82 -24.49
CA ASP A 22 -24.13 -11.84 -23.45
C ASP A 22 -25.47 -11.70 -22.73
N LYS A 23 -26.38 -12.64 -23.01
CA LYS A 23 -27.72 -12.67 -22.42
C LYS A 23 -27.72 -12.82 -20.89
N ASN A 24 -26.70 -13.48 -20.33
CA ASN A 24 -26.63 -13.69 -18.88
C ASN A 24 -26.53 -12.37 -18.11
N LYS A 25 -25.97 -11.33 -18.71
CA LYS A 25 -25.92 -10.00 -18.09
C LYS A 25 -27.28 -9.36 -17.89
N ILE A 26 -28.25 -9.65 -18.77
CA ILE A 26 -29.64 -9.20 -18.61
C ILE A 26 -30.27 -9.96 -17.44
N ILE A 27 -30.16 -11.30 -17.47
CA ILE A 27 -30.71 -12.18 -16.42
C ILE A 27 -30.16 -11.81 -15.05
N GLU A 28 -28.85 -11.61 -14.92
CA GLU A 28 -28.20 -11.21 -13.68
C GLU A 28 -28.66 -9.83 -13.18
N ALA A 29 -28.83 -8.87 -14.09
CA ALA A 29 -29.29 -7.52 -13.72
C ALA A 29 -30.72 -7.53 -13.21
N VAL A 30 -31.61 -8.29 -13.87
CA VAL A 30 -33.01 -8.48 -13.44
C VAL A 30 -33.06 -9.25 -12.12
N TRP A 31 -32.24 -10.30 -11.98
CA TRP A 31 -32.17 -11.08 -10.74
C TRP A 31 -31.76 -10.23 -9.53
N LYS A 32 -30.74 -9.39 -9.69
CA LYS A 32 -30.31 -8.46 -8.62
C LYS A 32 -31.42 -7.52 -8.21
N ALA A 33 -32.16 -6.96 -9.16
CA ALA A 33 -33.31 -6.10 -8.88
C ALA A 33 -34.48 -6.86 -8.26
N ALA A 34 -34.73 -8.12 -8.62
CA ALA A 34 -35.76 -8.96 -8.02
C ALA A 34 -35.41 -9.28 -6.56
N LYS A 35 -34.16 -9.69 -6.30
CA LYS A 35 -33.69 -10.02 -4.95
C LYS A 35 -33.73 -8.81 -4.00
N SER A 36 -33.42 -7.60 -4.46
CA SER A 36 -33.44 -6.37 -3.65
C SER A 36 -34.83 -5.99 -3.15
N VAL A 37 -35.89 -6.43 -3.85
CA VAL A 37 -37.31 -6.19 -3.48
C VAL A 37 -38.01 -7.43 -2.93
N GLY A 38 -37.22 -8.44 -2.51
CA GLY A 38 -37.72 -9.62 -1.77
C GLY A 38 -38.25 -10.76 -2.61
N TYR A 39 -37.96 -10.80 -3.92
CA TYR A 39 -38.25 -11.97 -4.75
C TYR A 39 -37.09 -12.96 -4.72
N ASP A 40 -37.32 -14.19 -4.35
CA ASP A 40 -36.27 -15.23 -4.22
C ASP A 40 -36.40 -16.35 -5.28
N ASP A 41 -37.20 -16.11 -6.34
CA ASP A 41 -37.35 -17.02 -7.47
C ASP A 41 -36.55 -16.52 -8.68
N LYS A 42 -35.44 -17.19 -8.98
CA LYS A 42 -34.56 -16.87 -10.13
C LYS A 42 -35.22 -17.11 -11.48
N ASN A 43 -36.31 -17.93 -11.53
CA ASN A 43 -37.01 -18.18 -12.79
C ASN A 43 -37.65 -16.91 -13.35
N ILE A 44 -38.04 -15.95 -12.51
CA ILE A 44 -38.53 -14.63 -12.93
C ILE A 44 -37.48 -13.93 -13.81
N ALA A 45 -36.23 -13.95 -13.39
CA ALA A 45 -35.14 -13.31 -14.17
C ALA A 45 -34.86 -14.02 -15.50
N PHE A 46 -35.01 -15.34 -15.54
CA PHE A 46 -34.90 -16.10 -16.80
C PHE A 46 -36.08 -15.78 -17.74
N GLU A 47 -37.32 -15.77 -17.26
CA GLU A 47 -38.51 -15.44 -18.06
C GLU A 47 -38.39 -14.02 -18.67
N ILE A 48 -38.05 -13.04 -17.85
CA ILE A 48 -37.85 -11.67 -18.30
C ILE A 48 -36.68 -11.58 -19.30
N GLY A 49 -35.57 -12.28 -19.06
CA GLY A 49 -34.43 -12.33 -19.98
C GLY A 49 -34.79 -12.88 -21.36
N GLU A 50 -35.52 -13.98 -21.43
CA GLU A 50 -35.98 -14.59 -22.70
C GLU A 50 -36.95 -13.66 -23.45
N GLU A 51 -37.87 -12.98 -22.76
CA GLU A 51 -38.78 -12.04 -23.40
C GLU A 51 -38.07 -10.79 -23.94
N VAL A 52 -37.05 -10.30 -23.19
CA VAL A 52 -36.19 -9.21 -23.67
C VAL A 52 -35.43 -9.62 -24.94
N ILE A 53 -34.90 -10.85 -25.01
CA ILE A 53 -34.23 -11.38 -26.19
C ILE A 53 -35.18 -11.46 -27.38
N LYS A 54 -36.40 -11.94 -27.17
CA LYS A 54 -37.44 -11.97 -28.21
C LYS A 54 -37.69 -10.59 -28.78
N LYS A 55 -37.91 -9.57 -27.93
CA LYS A 55 -38.13 -8.19 -28.35
C LYS A 55 -36.91 -7.56 -29.01
N LEU A 56 -35.69 -7.94 -28.58
CA LEU A 56 -34.44 -7.54 -29.24
C LEU A 56 -34.37 -8.08 -30.66
N ASN A 57 -34.74 -9.36 -30.87
CA ASN A 57 -34.77 -9.99 -32.18
C ASN A 57 -35.82 -9.33 -33.10
N GLU A 58 -36.99 -8.98 -32.55
CA GLU A 58 -38.04 -8.27 -33.30
C GLU A 58 -37.62 -6.86 -33.73
N LYS A 59 -36.88 -6.14 -32.85
CA LYS A 59 -36.50 -4.75 -33.07
C LYS A 59 -35.26 -4.56 -33.94
N PHE A 60 -34.30 -5.51 -33.90
CA PHE A 60 -32.97 -5.29 -34.47
C PHE A 60 -32.60 -6.24 -35.62
N ASP A 61 -33.44 -7.11 -36.12
CA ASP A 61 -33.32 -8.02 -37.31
C ASP A 61 -31.88 -8.40 -37.72
N GLY A 62 -30.88 -8.28 -36.86
CA GLY A 62 -29.46 -8.56 -37.07
C GLY A 62 -28.67 -7.53 -37.88
N LYS A 63 -29.28 -6.43 -38.36
CA LYS A 63 -28.62 -5.39 -39.20
C LYS A 63 -28.07 -4.22 -38.38
N LYS A 64 -28.72 -3.87 -37.28
CA LYS A 64 -28.30 -2.78 -36.40
C LYS A 64 -27.77 -3.36 -35.08
N ILE A 65 -26.62 -2.87 -34.62
CA ILE A 65 -26.06 -3.23 -33.31
C ILE A 65 -26.76 -2.40 -32.23
N PRO A 66 -27.49 -3.02 -31.27
CA PRO A 66 -28.15 -2.29 -30.20
C PRO A 66 -27.14 -1.67 -29.24
N THR A 67 -27.49 -0.54 -28.66
CA THR A 67 -26.77 0.06 -27.55
C THR A 67 -27.19 -0.57 -26.22
N VAL A 68 -26.35 -0.40 -25.20
CA VAL A 68 -26.71 -0.87 -23.84
C VAL A 68 -27.97 -0.17 -23.32
N GLU A 69 -28.18 1.09 -23.67
CA GLU A 69 -29.38 1.87 -23.30
C GLU A 69 -30.64 1.25 -23.92
N GLU A 70 -30.62 0.98 -25.22
CA GLU A 70 -31.76 0.38 -25.92
C GLU A 70 -32.13 -1.00 -25.32
N ILE A 71 -31.14 -1.78 -24.89
CA ILE A 71 -31.38 -3.05 -24.18
C ILE A 71 -32.01 -2.80 -22.80
N GLN A 72 -31.51 -1.82 -22.05
CA GLN A 72 -32.06 -1.51 -20.71
C GLN A 72 -33.49 -0.98 -20.79
N ASP A 73 -33.81 -0.16 -21.80
CA ASP A 73 -35.18 0.32 -22.04
C ASP A 73 -36.14 -0.85 -22.32
N LEU A 74 -35.68 -1.87 -23.06
CA LEU A 74 -36.47 -3.08 -23.28
C LEU A 74 -36.67 -3.89 -22.00
N VAL A 75 -35.65 -3.99 -21.13
CA VAL A 75 -35.79 -4.66 -19.83
C VAL A 75 -36.86 -3.96 -18.97
N GLU A 76 -36.84 -2.61 -18.91
CA GLU A 76 -37.84 -1.83 -18.19
C GLU A 76 -39.24 -2.08 -18.74
N THR A 77 -39.38 -2.06 -20.07
CA THR A 77 -40.66 -2.28 -20.77
C THR A 77 -41.20 -3.70 -20.45
N VAL A 78 -40.39 -4.74 -20.57
CA VAL A 78 -40.80 -6.11 -20.30
C VAL A 78 -41.17 -6.34 -18.84
N LEU A 79 -40.44 -5.75 -17.89
CA LEU A 79 -40.75 -5.83 -16.46
C LEU A 79 -42.16 -5.22 -16.16
N ILE A 80 -42.49 -4.11 -16.81
CA ILE A 80 -43.80 -3.45 -16.66
C ILE A 80 -44.91 -4.31 -17.31
N GLU A 81 -44.70 -4.75 -18.55
CA GLU A 81 -45.70 -5.58 -19.30
C GLU A 81 -45.98 -6.92 -18.62
N LYS A 82 -44.95 -7.54 -17.99
CA LYS A 82 -45.12 -8.79 -17.25
C LYS A 82 -45.64 -8.60 -15.81
N ASN A 83 -46.03 -7.36 -15.48
CA ASN A 83 -46.64 -6.98 -14.19
C ASN A 83 -45.74 -7.21 -12.98
N TYR A 84 -44.44 -6.87 -13.12
CA TYR A 84 -43.44 -6.84 -12.02
C TYR A 84 -43.10 -5.38 -11.63
N PRO A 85 -44.06 -4.53 -11.19
CA PRO A 85 -43.82 -3.08 -11.00
C PRO A 85 -42.78 -2.78 -9.90
N LYS A 86 -42.69 -3.63 -8.87
CA LYS A 86 -41.70 -3.45 -7.80
C LYS A 86 -40.26 -3.67 -8.32
N ILE A 87 -40.07 -4.72 -9.12
CA ILE A 87 -38.76 -5.01 -9.74
C ILE A 87 -38.42 -3.93 -10.76
N ALA A 88 -39.36 -3.51 -11.60
CA ALA A 88 -39.18 -2.44 -12.57
C ALA A 88 -38.78 -1.13 -11.89
N LYS A 89 -39.45 -0.74 -10.81
CA LYS A 89 -39.12 0.46 -10.03
C LYS A 89 -37.69 0.42 -9.49
N ASP A 90 -37.26 -0.68 -8.88
CA ASP A 90 -35.91 -0.82 -8.33
C ASP A 90 -34.86 -0.80 -9.45
N TYR A 91 -35.12 -1.50 -10.54
CA TYR A 91 -34.25 -1.52 -11.72
C TYR A 91 -34.05 -0.11 -12.30
N ILE A 92 -35.12 0.67 -12.46
CA ILE A 92 -35.08 2.06 -12.95
C ILE A 92 -34.32 2.96 -11.97
N LEU A 93 -34.61 2.86 -10.67
CA LEU A 93 -33.92 3.65 -9.64
C LEU A 93 -32.42 3.34 -9.61
N TYR A 94 -32.05 2.06 -9.68
CA TYR A 94 -30.66 1.65 -9.77
C TYR A 94 -29.96 2.19 -11.02
N ARG A 95 -30.62 2.09 -12.20
CA ARG A 95 -30.11 2.65 -13.48
C ARG A 95 -29.87 4.15 -13.37
N ASN A 96 -30.83 4.91 -12.85
CA ASN A 96 -30.72 6.36 -12.67
C ASN A 96 -29.61 6.73 -11.68
N LYS A 97 -29.49 6.00 -10.56
CA LYS A 97 -28.38 6.18 -9.62
C LYS A 97 -27.03 5.98 -10.31
N ARG A 98 -26.90 4.91 -11.08
CA ARG A 98 -25.66 4.61 -11.83
C ARG A 98 -25.36 5.65 -12.92
N GLN A 99 -26.38 6.22 -13.54
CA GLN A 99 -26.22 7.29 -14.52
C GLN A 99 -25.68 8.57 -13.86
N LYS A 100 -26.28 9.03 -12.77
CA LYS A 100 -25.79 10.19 -12.01
C LYS A 100 -24.35 10.01 -11.53
N ILE A 101 -23.98 8.81 -11.09
CA ILE A 101 -22.60 8.48 -10.69
C ILE A 101 -21.65 8.62 -11.89
N ARG A 102 -22.04 8.19 -13.09
CA ARG A 102 -21.22 8.34 -14.30
C ARG A 102 -21.05 9.81 -14.71
N GLU A 103 -22.16 10.55 -14.78
CA GLU A 103 -22.15 11.98 -15.10
C GLU A 103 -21.23 12.76 -14.15
N PHE A 104 -21.27 12.41 -12.85
CA PHE A 104 -20.37 13.00 -11.87
C PHE A 104 -18.89 12.65 -12.13
N LYS A 105 -18.58 11.40 -12.48
CA LYS A 105 -17.21 10.95 -12.81
C LYS A 105 -16.69 11.60 -14.09
N GLU A 106 -17.53 11.73 -15.10
CA GLU A 106 -17.23 12.43 -16.35
C GLU A 106 -16.98 13.92 -16.10
N ALA A 107 -17.76 14.56 -15.22
CA ALA A 107 -17.55 15.95 -14.81
C ALA A 107 -16.21 16.15 -14.06
N LEU A 108 -15.70 15.11 -13.38
CA LEU A 108 -14.34 15.10 -12.81
C LEU A 108 -13.24 14.82 -13.86
N GLY A 109 -13.61 14.57 -15.11
CA GLY A 109 -12.66 14.22 -16.18
C GLY A 109 -12.01 12.83 -16.05
N VAL A 110 -12.59 11.92 -15.24
CA VAL A 110 -12.04 10.58 -15.00
C VAL A 110 -12.81 9.52 -15.76
N LYS A 111 -12.10 8.75 -16.58
CA LYS A 111 -12.63 7.53 -17.19
C LYS A 111 -12.56 6.38 -16.18
N ASP A 112 -13.68 6.04 -15.55
CA ASP A 112 -13.79 4.92 -14.62
C ASP A 112 -14.40 3.69 -15.30
N ASP A 113 -13.53 2.76 -15.67
CA ASP A 113 -13.86 1.48 -16.29
C ASP A 113 -13.98 0.32 -15.29
N LEU A 114 -13.61 0.53 -14.01
CA LEU A 114 -13.71 -0.45 -12.92
C LEU A 114 -14.97 -0.30 -12.07
N LYS A 115 -15.76 0.75 -12.27
CA LYS A 115 -16.99 1.03 -11.50
C LYS A 115 -16.74 1.27 -10.01
N LEU A 116 -15.66 1.94 -9.68
CA LEU A 116 -15.29 2.27 -8.31
C LEU A 116 -16.30 3.22 -7.66
N SER A 117 -16.23 3.39 -6.33
CA SER A 117 -17.06 4.36 -5.59
C SER A 117 -16.71 5.80 -5.98
N ILE A 118 -17.63 6.75 -5.70
CA ILE A 118 -17.38 8.18 -5.96
C ILE A 118 -16.17 8.67 -5.16
N ASN A 119 -16.05 8.25 -3.89
CA ASN A 119 -14.93 8.63 -3.03
C ASN A 119 -13.61 8.07 -3.55
N ALA A 120 -13.59 6.82 -4.02
CA ALA A 120 -12.41 6.24 -4.67
C ALA A 120 -11.97 7.07 -5.88
N ILE A 121 -12.90 7.45 -6.76
CA ILE A 121 -12.59 8.26 -7.95
C ILE A 121 -12.09 9.65 -7.58
N LYS A 122 -12.69 10.34 -6.60
CA LYS A 122 -12.18 11.62 -6.11
C LYS A 122 -10.74 11.52 -5.62
N VAL A 123 -10.44 10.47 -4.86
CA VAL A 123 -9.10 10.21 -4.32
C VAL A 123 -8.12 9.88 -5.43
N LEU A 124 -8.49 9.01 -6.37
CA LEU A 124 -7.66 8.63 -7.51
C LEU A 124 -7.33 9.84 -8.40
N GLU A 125 -8.34 10.63 -8.76
CA GLU A 125 -8.17 11.84 -9.58
C GLU A 125 -7.24 12.85 -8.90
N SER A 126 -7.47 13.12 -7.61
CA SER A 126 -6.70 14.12 -6.87
C SER A 126 -5.22 13.77 -6.71
N ARG A 127 -4.87 12.47 -6.56
CA ARG A 127 -3.53 12.07 -6.10
C ARG A 127 -2.80 11.05 -6.95
N TYR A 128 -3.50 10.16 -7.67
CA TYR A 128 -2.90 8.94 -8.22
C TYR A 128 -2.83 8.91 -9.74
N LEU A 129 -3.88 9.39 -10.41
CA LEU A 129 -3.95 9.34 -11.86
C LEU A 129 -2.95 10.30 -12.50
N LEU A 130 -2.37 9.86 -13.60
CA LEU A 130 -1.46 10.70 -14.39
C LEU A 130 -2.22 11.89 -14.98
N LYS A 131 -1.56 13.05 -14.96
CA LYS A 131 -2.06 14.31 -15.51
C LYS A 131 -1.07 14.85 -16.53
N ASP A 132 -1.59 15.57 -17.53
CA ASP A 132 -0.79 16.35 -18.46
C ASP A 132 -0.24 17.64 -17.80
N LEU A 133 0.44 18.46 -18.60
CA LEU A 133 1.02 19.73 -18.13
C LEU A 133 -0.04 20.77 -17.73
N GLU A 134 -1.26 20.66 -18.26
CA GLU A 134 -2.41 21.50 -17.94
C GLU A 134 -3.17 21.00 -16.70
N GLY A 135 -2.74 19.88 -16.11
CA GLY A 135 -3.36 19.28 -14.92
C GLY A 135 -4.59 18.41 -15.23
N LYS A 136 -4.89 18.13 -16.50
CA LYS A 136 -5.99 17.28 -16.93
C LYS A 136 -5.60 15.80 -16.77
N THR A 137 -6.52 14.99 -16.25
CA THR A 137 -6.31 13.54 -16.10
C THR A 137 -6.25 12.85 -17.47
N ILE A 138 -5.18 12.10 -17.72
CA ILE A 138 -4.92 11.35 -18.96
C ILE A 138 -4.94 9.83 -18.77
N GLU A 139 -5.21 9.35 -17.55
CA GLU A 139 -5.20 7.95 -17.17
C GLU A 139 -6.57 7.51 -16.65
N SER A 140 -7.02 6.29 -16.99
CA SER A 140 -8.23 5.69 -16.42
C SER A 140 -7.94 4.97 -15.10
N SER A 141 -8.99 4.61 -14.35
CA SER A 141 -8.84 3.83 -13.12
C SER A 141 -8.18 2.46 -13.37
N SER A 142 -8.52 1.77 -14.46
CA SER A 142 -7.85 0.52 -14.85
C SER A 142 -6.43 0.76 -15.38
N GLY A 143 -6.19 1.88 -16.04
CA GLY A 143 -4.88 2.31 -16.54
C GLY A 143 -3.85 2.39 -15.43
N LEU A 144 -4.21 3.00 -14.30
CA LEU A 144 -3.37 3.09 -13.11
C LEU A 144 -2.90 1.70 -12.63
N PHE A 145 -3.84 0.77 -12.45
CA PHE A 145 -3.51 -0.57 -11.97
C PHE A 145 -2.74 -1.36 -13.02
N ARG A 146 -3.07 -1.19 -14.31
CA ARG A 146 -2.34 -1.84 -15.42
C ARG A 146 -0.89 -1.36 -15.50
N ARG A 147 -0.66 -0.04 -15.38
CA ARG A 147 0.67 0.58 -15.36
C ARG A 147 1.51 0.01 -14.21
N SER A 148 0.93 -0.06 -13.01
CA SER A 148 1.64 -0.60 -11.84
C SER A 148 1.93 -2.10 -11.99
N ALA A 149 0.98 -2.90 -12.48
CA ALA A 149 1.15 -4.33 -12.70
C ALA A 149 2.23 -4.63 -13.73
N LYS A 150 2.21 -3.94 -14.87
CA LYS A 150 3.18 -4.07 -15.96
C LYS A 150 4.60 -3.75 -15.51
N TYR A 151 4.75 -2.65 -14.76
CA TYR A 151 6.04 -2.20 -14.22
C TYR A 151 6.66 -3.24 -13.29
N MET A 152 5.85 -3.87 -12.41
CA MET A 152 6.33 -4.91 -11.50
C MET A 152 6.58 -6.25 -12.21
N ALA A 153 5.75 -6.62 -13.18
CA ALA A 153 5.93 -7.86 -13.93
C ALA A 153 7.21 -7.82 -14.78
N LEU A 154 7.58 -6.65 -15.32
CA LEU A 154 8.78 -6.49 -16.15
C LEU A 154 10.07 -6.89 -15.43
N VAL A 155 10.16 -6.67 -14.10
CA VAL A 155 11.34 -7.06 -13.31
C VAL A 155 11.64 -8.55 -13.41
N GLU A 156 10.62 -9.38 -13.59
CA GLU A 156 10.75 -10.84 -13.56
C GLU A 156 11.63 -11.40 -14.68
N ILE A 157 11.76 -10.68 -15.80
CA ILE A 157 12.66 -11.08 -16.89
C ILE A 157 14.10 -11.25 -16.43
N LEU A 158 14.53 -10.43 -15.45
CA LEU A 158 15.89 -10.47 -14.91
C LEU A 158 16.19 -11.76 -14.14
N TYR A 159 15.16 -12.44 -13.65
CA TYR A 159 15.27 -13.69 -12.88
C TYR A 159 15.07 -14.95 -13.73
N ASN A 160 14.93 -14.79 -15.04
CA ASN A 160 14.88 -15.95 -15.94
C ASN A 160 16.20 -16.73 -15.85
N LYS A 161 16.11 -18.06 -15.73
CA LYS A 161 17.27 -18.98 -15.56
C LYS A 161 18.34 -18.82 -16.66
N ARG A 162 17.95 -18.36 -17.84
CA ARG A 162 18.87 -18.07 -18.94
C ARG A 162 19.80 -16.89 -18.59
N PHE A 163 19.29 -15.86 -17.91
CA PHE A 163 19.99 -14.60 -17.69
C PHE A 163 20.53 -14.46 -16.27
N TYR A 164 19.98 -15.20 -15.32
CA TYR A 164 20.22 -15.06 -13.89
C TYR A 164 21.03 -16.21 -13.29
N ASP A 165 21.99 -15.87 -12.43
CA ASP A 165 22.80 -16.78 -11.64
C ASP A 165 22.53 -16.59 -10.15
N ILE A 166 21.90 -17.57 -9.54
CA ILE A 166 21.60 -17.57 -8.11
C ILE A 166 22.86 -17.66 -7.25
N GLU A 167 23.94 -18.24 -7.78
CA GLU A 167 25.19 -18.51 -7.05
C GLU A 167 26.16 -17.33 -7.03
N ARG A 168 25.88 -16.24 -7.74
CA ARG A 168 26.70 -15.02 -7.83
C ARG A 168 28.13 -15.29 -8.35
N LYS A 169 28.29 -16.14 -9.33
CA LYS A 169 29.60 -16.53 -9.89
C LYS A 169 29.97 -15.78 -11.18
N GLN A 170 29.14 -14.83 -11.59
CA GLN A 170 29.35 -14.13 -12.86
C GLN A 170 30.28 -12.93 -12.71
N SER A 171 31.12 -12.69 -13.74
CA SER A 171 31.87 -11.44 -13.86
C SER A 171 30.93 -10.27 -14.17
N ILE A 172 31.27 -9.07 -13.65
CA ILE A 172 30.51 -7.86 -13.93
C ILE A 172 30.60 -7.53 -15.42
N LYS A 173 29.45 -7.39 -16.08
CA LYS A 173 29.32 -7.04 -17.48
C LYS A 173 29.43 -5.53 -17.67
N LYS A 174 30.07 -5.11 -18.76
CA LYS A 174 30.08 -3.69 -19.15
C LYS A 174 28.70 -3.34 -19.73
N ILE A 175 28.10 -2.26 -19.25
CA ILE A 175 26.85 -1.74 -19.82
C ILE A 175 27.23 -0.77 -20.93
N GLU A 176 27.01 -1.17 -22.18
CA GLU A 176 27.30 -0.35 -23.36
C GLU A 176 26.29 0.80 -23.44
N GLN A 177 26.79 2.01 -23.71
CA GLN A 177 25.97 3.20 -23.92
C GLN A 177 25.63 3.43 -25.41
N GLU A 178 26.40 2.80 -26.30
CA GLU A 178 26.34 3.05 -27.74
C GLU A 178 24.99 2.68 -28.39
N HIS A 179 24.23 1.73 -27.81
CA HIS A 179 22.94 1.27 -28.32
C HIS A 179 21.73 1.69 -27.48
N GLU A 180 21.90 2.65 -26.58
CA GLU A 180 20.84 3.00 -25.62
C GLU A 180 19.53 3.43 -26.29
N GLN A 181 19.62 4.24 -27.35
CA GLN A 181 18.43 4.72 -28.07
C GLN A 181 17.72 3.56 -28.83
N GLU A 182 18.48 2.66 -29.42
CA GLU A 182 17.94 1.48 -30.11
C GLU A 182 17.16 0.57 -29.14
N LEU A 183 17.73 0.28 -27.99
CA LEU A 183 17.09 -0.52 -26.93
C LEU A 183 15.83 0.13 -26.41
N LEU A 184 15.85 1.45 -26.18
CA LEU A 184 14.70 2.23 -25.75
C LEU A 184 13.57 2.19 -26.81
N ASP A 185 13.90 2.40 -28.08
CA ASP A 185 12.91 2.39 -29.15
C ASP A 185 12.33 0.99 -29.38
N TYR A 186 13.15 -0.06 -29.22
CA TYR A 186 12.66 -1.42 -29.20
C TYR A 186 11.67 -1.68 -28.06
N MET A 187 11.98 -1.28 -26.84
CA MET A 187 11.05 -1.40 -25.70
C MET A 187 9.76 -0.61 -25.93
N LYS A 188 9.86 0.61 -26.50
CA LYS A 188 8.67 1.40 -26.89
C LYS A 188 7.80 0.68 -27.92
N SER A 189 8.39 -0.02 -28.88
CA SER A 189 7.65 -0.81 -29.87
C SER A 189 6.84 -1.96 -29.24
N LEU A 190 7.26 -2.44 -28.07
CA LEU A 190 6.55 -3.42 -27.24
C LEU A 190 5.56 -2.76 -26.23
N GLY A 191 5.38 -1.44 -26.30
CA GLY A 191 4.45 -0.70 -25.47
C GLY A 191 4.98 -0.34 -24.07
N TYR A 192 6.29 -0.41 -23.84
CA TYR A 192 6.95 0.13 -22.64
C TYR A 192 7.31 1.61 -22.85
N ASN A 193 7.50 2.35 -21.76
CA ASN A 193 7.93 3.75 -21.84
C ASN A 193 9.41 3.93 -21.38
N THR A 194 9.90 5.16 -21.43
CA THR A 194 11.27 5.50 -21.03
C THR A 194 11.56 5.13 -19.57
N TYR A 195 10.59 5.27 -18.67
CA TYR A 195 10.77 4.97 -17.24
C TYR A 195 10.80 3.48 -16.96
N ASP A 196 10.10 2.67 -17.77
CA ASP A 196 10.20 1.21 -17.73
C ASP A 196 11.60 0.75 -18.14
N TYR A 197 12.17 1.37 -19.18
CA TYR A 197 13.55 1.11 -19.62
C TYR A 197 14.57 1.50 -18.54
N GLU A 198 14.46 2.71 -17.99
CA GLU A 198 15.35 3.19 -16.92
C GLU A 198 15.31 2.28 -15.69
N MET A 199 14.12 1.81 -15.32
CA MET A 199 13.92 0.88 -14.21
C MET A 199 14.63 -0.45 -14.49
N LEU A 200 14.38 -1.06 -15.65
CA LEU A 200 14.95 -2.35 -16.00
C LEU A 200 16.49 -2.28 -16.07
N LYS A 201 17.03 -1.19 -16.66
CA LYS A 201 18.49 -0.93 -16.72
C LYS A 201 19.10 -0.80 -15.33
N ARG A 202 18.43 -0.08 -14.41
CA ARG A 202 18.88 0.07 -13.02
C ARG A 202 18.82 -1.25 -12.26
N ALA A 203 17.73 -1.98 -12.35
CA ALA A 203 17.57 -3.29 -11.71
C ALA A 203 18.60 -4.30 -12.23
N TYR A 204 18.82 -4.32 -13.55
CA TYR A 204 19.91 -5.11 -14.16
C TYR A 204 21.27 -4.71 -13.60
N SER A 205 21.59 -3.41 -13.57
CA SER A 205 22.88 -2.90 -13.08
C SER A 205 23.18 -3.36 -11.66
N ASN A 206 22.16 -3.33 -10.80
CA ASN A 206 22.28 -3.77 -9.41
C ASN A 206 22.59 -5.27 -9.33
N LEU A 207 21.86 -6.11 -10.06
CA LEU A 207 22.07 -7.56 -10.10
C LEU A 207 23.42 -7.92 -10.76
N ASN A 208 23.83 -7.16 -11.77
CA ASN A 208 25.12 -7.32 -12.43
C ASN A 208 26.29 -7.02 -11.47
N MET A 209 26.20 -5.93 -10.70
CA MET A 209 27.18 -5.62 -9.66
C MET A 209 27.26 -6.69 -8.55
N GLU A 210 26.16 -7.41 -8.33
CA GLU A 210 26.11 -8.56 -7.40
C GLU A 210 26.69 -9.86 -8.03
N GLY A 211 27.17 -9.82 -9.29
CA GLY A 211 27.69 -11.00 -10.00
C GLY A 211 26.62 -12.01 -10.38
N ARG A 212 25.40 -11.57 -10.62
CA ARG A 212 24.23 -12.44 -10.89
C ARG A 212 23.81 -12.50 -12.36
N MET A 213 24.34 -11.62 -13.23
CA MET A 213 23.90 -11.57 -14.63
C MET A 213 24.80 -12.39 -15.53
N LYS A 214 24.24 -13.38 -16.24
CA LYS A 214 24.94 -14.26 -17.21
C LYS A 214 25.16 -13.60 -18.56
N THR A 215 24.26 -12.65 -18.94
CA THR A 215 24.24 -12.02 -20.27
C THR A 215 24.26 -10.51 -20.13
N ASP A 216 24.51 -9.82 -21.23
CA ASP A 216 24.47 -8.38 -21.32
C ASP A 216 23.04 -7.84 -21.30
N PHE A 217 22.88 -6.57 -20.94
CA PHE A 217 21.58 -5.93 -20.85
C PHE A 217 20.82 -5.92 -22.19
N SER A 218 21.52 -5.70 -23.30
CA SER A 218 20.94 -5.70 -24.65
C SER A 218 20.29 -7.04 -25.02
N GLU A 219 20.94 -8.16 -24.68
CA GLU A 219 20.36 -9.49 -24.92
C GLU A 219 19.04 -9.69 -24.18
N ILE A 220 18.96 -9.20 -22.94
CA ILE A 220 17.72 -9.27 -22.14
C ILE A 220 16.62 -8.44 -22.80
N VAL A 221 16.92 -7.19 -23.18
CA VAL A 221 15.96 -6.30 -23.83
C VAL A 221 15.41 -6.92 -25.13
N PHE A 222 16.30 -7.41 -26.01
CA PHE A 222 15.85 -8.05 -27.26
C PHE A 222 15.09 -9.36 -27.04
N SER A 223 15.27 -10.02 -25.90
CA SER A 223 14.52 -11.22 -25.55
C SER A 223 13.09 -10.95 -25.07
N LEU A 224 12.72 -9.71 -24.71
CA LEU A 224 11.41 -9.35 -24.17
C LEU A 224 10.25 -9.84 -25.04
N LYS A 225 10.38 -9.74 -26.37
CA LYS A 225 9.36 -10.23 -27.31
C LYS A 225 9.11 -11.72 -27.17
N LYS A 226 10.16 -12.51 -26.92
CA LYS A 226 10.07 -13.97 -26.75
C LYS A 226 9.38 -14.34 -25.43
N HIS A 227 9.58 -13.55 -24.37
CA HIS A 227 9.03 -13.77 -23.04
C HIS A 227 7.76 -12.96 -22.78
N PHE A 228 7.19 -12.34 -23.84
CA PHE A 228 6.06 -11.43 -23.70
C PHE A 228 4.84 -12.10 -23.06
N GLU A 229 4.49 -13.31 -23.48
CA GLU A 229 3.32 -14.03 -22.96
C GLU A 229 3.51 -14.41 -21.47
N GLU A 230 4.71 -14.84 -21.07
CA GLU A 230 5.01 -15.15 -19.66
C GLU A 230 4.86 -13.90 -18.78
N LEU A 231 5.44 -12.77 -19.21
CA LEU A 231 5.34 -11.49 -18.51
C LEU A 231 3.89 -10.99 -18.48
N LYS A 232 3.12 -11.24 -19.56
CA LYS A 232 1.72 -10.86 -19.65
C LYS A 232 0.84 -11.63 -18.67
N VAL A 233 1.07 -12.92 -18.50
CA VAL A 233 0.36 -13.74 -17.49
C VAL A 233 0.58 -13.16 -16.10
N LEU A 234 1.82 -12.82 -15.73
CA LEU A 234 2.14 -12.23 -14.43
C LEU A 234 1.56 -10.81 -14.29
N GLU A 235 1.64 -10.00 -15.35
CA GLU A 235 1.01 -8.68 -15.39
C GLU A 235 -0.50 -8.79 -15.15
N ASP A 236 -1.18 -9.74 -15.80
CA ASP A 236 -2.62 -9.95 -15.64
C ASP A 236 -2.98 -10.47 -14.24
N GLU A 237 -2.14 -11.30 -13.64
CA GLU A 237 -2.30 -11.71 -12.24
C GLU A 237 -2.25 -10.51 -11.29
N PHE A 238 -1.19 -9.70 -11.39
CA PHE A 238 -1.01 -8.49 -10.57
C PHE A 238 -2.11 -7.45 -10.83
N TYR A 239 -2.48 -7.26 -12.10
CA TYR A 239 -3.57 -6.37 -12.45
C TYR A 239 -4.90 -6.82 -11.85
N ASN A 240 -5.25 -8.10 -12.02
CA ASN A 240 -6.54 -8.61 -11.57
C ASN A 240 -6.72 -8.53 -10.05
N MET A 241 -5.67 -8.77 -9.24
CA MET A 241 -5.80 -8.63 -7.80
C MET A 241 -6.04 -7.17 -7.37
N MET A 242 -5.45 -6.17 -8.09
CA MET A 242 -5.68 -4.75 -7.83
C MET A 242 -7.02 -4.27 -8.39
N ALA A 243 -7.35 -4.63 -9.64
CA ALA A 243 -8.59 -4.20 -10.30
C ALA A 243 -9.85 -4.77 -9.65
N LYS A 244 -9.74 -5.94 -9.02
CA LYS A 244 -10.80 -6.54 -8.19
C LYS A 244 -10.78 -6.07 -6.74
N LEU A 245 -9.86 -5.18 -6.38
CA LEU A 245 -9.67 -4.62 -5.03
C LEU A 245 -9.36 -5.67 -3.95
N TYR A 246 -8.84 -6.84 -4.33
CA TYR A 246 -8.41 -7.87 -3.38
C TYR A 246 -7.15 -7.46 -2.62
N PHE A 247 -6.28 -6.68 -3.28
CA PHE A 247 -5.03 -6.17 -2.74
C PHE A 247 -4.72 -4.80 -3.36
N LEU A 248 -4.21 -3.88 -2.56
CA LEU A 248 -3.65 -2.62 -3.04
C LEU A 248 -2.27 -2.39 -2.42
N PRO A 249 -1.25 -2.06 -3.22
CA PRO A 249 0.05 -1.65 -2.71
C PRO A 249 -0.02 -0.23 -2.14
N ASN A 250 0.99 0.16 -1.36
CA ASN A 250 1.07 1.49 -0.79
C ASN A 250 1.00 2.60 -1.84
N SER A 251 0.55 3.78 -1.42
CA SER A 251 0.32 4.93 -2.29
C SER A 251 1.51 5.29 -3.19
N PRO A 252 2.78 5.37 -2.72
CA PRO A 252 3.91 5.65 -3.60
C PRO A 252 4.07 4.64 -4.74
N THR A 253 3.81 3.35 -4.51
CA THR A 253 3.85 2.34 -5.57
C THR A 253 2.83 2.64 -6.67
N LEU A 254 1.56 2.90 -6.32
CA LEU A 254 0.53 3.26 -7.29
C LEU A 254 0.81 4.59 -8.00
N MET A 255 1.27 5.59 -7.25
CA MET A 255 1.51 6.94 -7.80
C MET A 255 2.70 7.01 -8.73
N ASN A 256 3.79 6.31 -8.41
CA ASN A 256 5.10 6.54 -9.00
C ASN A 256 5.60 5.41 -9.92
N SER A 257 4.91 4.25 -10.00
CA SER A 257 5.26 3.18 -10.97
C SER A 257 5.27 3.72 -12.38
N SER A 258 6.29 3.39 -13.16
CA SER A 258 6.43 3.79 -14.57
C SER A 258 6.33 5.31 -14.79
N THR A 259 6.89 6.10 -13.85
CA THR A 259 6.97 7.57 -13.91
C THR A 259 8.41 8.03 -13.63
N ARG A 260 8.68 9.32 -13.87
CA ARG A 260 9.99 9.94 -13.61
C ARG A 260 10.45 9.79 -12.16
N LEU A 261 9.53 9.84 -11.19
CA LEU A 261 9.87 9.72 -9.77
C LEU A 261 10.37 8.30 -9.45
N GLY A 262 9.62 7.27 -9.80
CA GLY A 262 10.00 5.87 -9.65
C GLY A 262 10.27 5.40 -8.22
N GLN A 263 10.10 6.28 -7.19
CA GLN A 263 10.24 5.93 -5.78
C GLN A 263 8.95 5.28 -5.28
N LEU A 264 9.02 4.05 -4.78
CA LEU A 264 7.86 3.18 -4.52
C LEU A 264 7.63 2.86 -3.04
N SER A 265 8.62 3.10 -2.17
CA SER A 265 8.51 2.82 -0.73
C SER A 265 7.73 3.90 0.00
N ALA A 266 6.98 3.50 1.04
CA ALA A 266 6.21 4.43 1.87
C ALA A 266 6.93 4.81 3.17
N CYS A 267 7.70 3.89 3.75
CA CYS A 267 8.24 3.94 5.10
C CYS A 267 9.77 3.98 5.08
N PHE A 268 10.36 4.92 5.82
CA PHE A 268 11.79 5.12 5.91
C PHE A 268 12.20 5.41 7.36
N VAL A 269 13.38 4.94 7.77
CA VAL A 269 14.02 5.35 9.00
C VAL A 269 15.41 5.89 8.67
N LEU A 270 15.75 7.05 9.23
CA LEU A 270 17.03 7.71 9.07
C LEU A 270 17.75 7.81 10.42
N GLY A 271 19.06 7.63 10.41
CA GLY A 271 19.89 7.87 11.58
C GLY A 271 20.15 9.36 11.81
N VAL A 272 20.14 9.78 13.07
CA VAL A 272 20.53 11.12 13.51
C VAL A 272 21.72 10.98 14.46
N GLY A 273 22.91 11.39 14.02
CA GLY A 273 24.12 11.40 14.85
C GLY A 273 24.28 12.71 15.64
N ASP A 274 25.15 12.69 16.67
CA ASP A 274 25.35 13.80 17.60
C ASP A 274 26.34 14.86 17.09
N SER A 275 26.21 15.23 15.80
CA SER A 275 26.98 16.33 15.20
C SER A 275 26.11 17.18 14.26
N ILE A 276 26.44 18.46 14.11
CA ILE A 276 25.72 19.37 13.19
C ILE A 276 25.72 18.80 11.77
N SER A 277 26.83 18.25 11.30
CA SER A 277 26.92 17.66 9.96
C SER A 277 25.92 16.51 9.79
N GLU A 278 25.86 15.56 10.73
CA GLU A 278 24.98 14.40 10.66
C GLU A 278 23.50 14.81 10.82
N ILE A 279 23.21 15.76 11.69
CA ILE A 279 21.83 16.28 11.86
C ILE A 279 21.34 16.90 10.56
N PHE A 280 22.12 17.80 9.94
CA PHE A 280 21.70 18.47 8.70
C PHE A 280 21.76 17.55 7.46
N GLU A 281 22.59 16.52 7.47
CA GLU A 281 22.51 15.46 6.46
C GLU A 281 21.18 14.68 6.58
N ALA A 282 20.75 14.36 7.80
CA ALA A 282 19.44 13.74 8.02
C ALA A 282 18.27 14.66 7.60
N VAL A 283 18.37 15.98 7.85
CA VAL A 283 17.38 16.96 7.36
C VAL A 283 17.33 17.00 5.83
N LYS A 284 18.48 17.06 5.14
CA LYS A 284 18.56 17.00 3.67
C LYS A 284 17.90 15.72 3.14
N ASN A 285 18.24 14.58 3.72
CA ASN A 285 17.71 13.28 3.33
C ASN A 285 16.18 13.19 3.55
N THR A 286 15.68 13.79 4.63
CA THR A 286 14.23 13.93 4.90
C THR A 286 13.55 14.70 3.77
N ALA A 287 14.10 15.85 3.36
CA ALA A 287 13.54 16.65 2.28
C ALA A 287 13.45 15.86 0.95
N LEU A 288 14.50 15.10 0.59
CA LEU A 288 14.53 14.27 -0.61
C LEU A 288 13.48 13.14 -0.57
N ILE A 289 13.29 12.49 0.58
CA ILE A 289 12.28 11.44 0.75
C ILE A 289 10.87 12.02 0.65
N HIS A 290 10.60 13.13 1.37
CA HIS A 290 9.29 13.78 1.37
C HIS A 290 8.90 14.29 -0.03
N GLN A 291 9.85 14.80 -0.81
CA GLN A 291 9.62 15.20 -2.20
C GLN A 291 9.04 14.07 -3.05
N THR A 292 9.36 12.81 -2.72
CA THR A 292 8.90 11.63 -3.46
C THR A 292 7.70 10.92 -2.82
N GLY A 293 7.18 11.45 -1.70
CA GLY A 293 5.98 10.95 -1.02
C GLY A 293 6.23 9.90 0.07
N GLY A 294 7.49 9.69 0.49
CA GLY A 294 7.83 8.85 1.63
C GLY A 294 7.58 9.52 2.97
N GLY A 295 7.37 8.75 4.03
CA GLY A 295 7.34 9.19 5.43
C GLY A 295 8.59 8.73 6.17
N THR A 296 9.11 9.55 7.08
CA THR A 296 10.40 9.32 7.76
C THR A 296 10.25 9.15 9.26
N GLY A 297 11.10 8.31 9.85
CA GLY A 297 11.23 8.18 11.30
C GLY A 297 12.67 8.33 11.76
N PHE A 298 12.84 8.78 12.98
CA PHE A 298 14.12 9.11 13.58
C PHE A 298 14.18 8.70 15.04
N SER A 299 15.33 8.21 15.49
CA SER A 299 15.67 8.21 16.90
C SER A 299 16.55 9.43 17.21
N PHE A 300 16.11 10.27 18.11
CA PHE A 300 16.88 11.39 18.63
C PHE A 300 17.65 11.03 19.90
N SER A 301 17.60 9.77 20.31
CA SER A 301 18.18 9.27 21.56
C SER A 301 19.71 9.33 21.62
N ARG A 302 20.38 9.48 20.48
CA ARG A 302 21.83 9.61 20.41
C ARG A 302 22.31 11.04 20.61
N LEU A 303 21.42 12.04 20.48
CA LEU A 303 21.79 13.44 20.67
C LEU A 303 22.05 13.72 22.16
N ARG A 304 23.11 14.47 22.43
CA ARG A 304 23.38 14.92 23.81
C ARG A 304 22.25 15.81 24.36
N PRO A 305 22.00 15.77 25.64
CA PRO A 305 20.92 16.54 26.25
C PRO A 305 21.17 18.05 26.21
N LYS A 306 20.10 18.80 26.42
CA LYS A 306 20.11 20.25 26.61
C LYS A 306 21.02 20.64 27.78
N GLY A 307 21.86 21.64 27.57
CA GLY A 307 22.82 22.11 28.57
C GLY A 307 24.14 21.30 28.63
N ASP A 308 24.28 20.20 27.91
CA ASP A 308 25.54 19.45 27.86
C ASP A 308 26.61 20.21 27.05
N VAL A 309 27.87 19.97 27.37
CA VAL A 309 29.03 20.70 26.81
C VAL A 309 29.25 20.37 25.34
N VAL A 310 29.42 21.41 24.52
CA VAL A 310 29.89 21.30 23.13
C VAL A 310 31.39 21.58 23.11
N SER A 311 32.19 20.51 22.97
CA SER A 311 33.68 20.60 23.09
C SER A 311 34.34 21.54 22.09
N SER A 312 33.81 21.67 20.86
CA SER A 312 34.36 22.52 19.79
C SER A 312 34.19 24.02 20.04
N THR A 313 33.08 24.43 20.67
CA THR A 313 32.73 25.84 20.88
C THR A 313 32.78 26.25 22.34
N LYS A 314 32.96 25.30 23.29
CA LYS A 314 32.83 25.48 24.74
C LYS A 314 31.47 26.06 25.18
N GLY A 315 30.47 25.99 24.27
CA GLY A 315 29.09 26.33 24.52
C GLY A 315 28.27 25.17 25.08
N VAL A 316 26.95 25.34 25.14
CA VAL A 316 26.01 24.32 25.59
C VAL A 316 25.09 23.85 24.47
N SER A 317 24.70 22.58 24.54
CA SER A 317 23.76 21.94 23.60
C SER A 317 22.34 22.49 23.79
N SER A 318 21.62 22.66 22.70
CA SER A 318 20.19 23.01 22.72
C SER A 318 19.26 21.78 22.90
N GLY A 319 19.81 20.56 22.82
CA GLY A 319 19.09 19.31 23.02
C GLY A 319 18.27 18.82 21.81
N PRO A 320 17.76 17.56 21.86
CA PRO A 320 17.06 16.91 20.75
C PRO A 320 15.78 17.63 20.32
N ILE A 321 15.00 18.18 21.26
CA ILE A 321 13.72 18.82 20.96
C ILE A 321 13.91 20.07 20.08
N SER A 322 14.98 20.82 20.31
CA SER A 322 15.33 21.99 19.49
C SER A 322 15.67 21.60 18.06
N PHE A 323 16.40 20.50 17.86
CA PHE A 323 16.73 20.01 16.52
C PHE A 323 15.50 19.42 15.81
N MET A 324 14.59 18.75 16.52
CA MET A 324 13.33 18.26 15.94
C MET A 324 12.53 19.38 15.24
N ARG A 325 12.60 20.63 15.73
CA ARG A 325 11.93 21.78 15.09
C ARG A 325 12.44 22.04 13.68
N VAL A 326 13.72 21.79 13.39
CA VAL A 326 14.29 21.95 12.04
C VAL A 326 13.66 20.94 11.08
N PHE A 327 13.49 19.68 11.52
CA PHE A 327 12.81 18.65 10.72
C PHE A 327 11.32 18.99 10.53
N ASP A 328 10.64 19.51 11.55
CA ASP A 328 9.22 19.88 11.46
C ASP A 328 8.99 20.97 10.42
N ILE A 329 9.78 22.06 10.47
CA ILE A 329 9.71 23.16 9.49
C ILE A 329 10.07 22.66 8.08
N THR A 330 11.12 21.84 7.94
CA THR A 330 11.50 21.24 6.65
C THR A 330 10.32 20.46 6.06
N THR A 331 9.64 19.68 6.88
CA THR A 331 8.49 18.87 6.45
C THR A 331 7.29 19.74 6.09
N GLU A 332 7.07 20.85 6.79
CA GLU A 332 6.00 21.79 6.48
C GLU A 332 6.19 22.45 5.10
N VAL A 333 7.42 22.82 4.79
CA VAL A 333 7.77 23.51 3.53
C VAL A 333 7.80 22.53 2.34
N ILE A 334 8.31 21.32 2.55
CA ILE A 334 8.46 20.32 1.46
C ILE A 334 7.15 19.53 1.30
N LYS A 335 6.46 19.78 0.19
CA LYS A 335 5.24 19.04 -0.20
C LYS A 335 5.47 18.37 -1.55
N GLN A 336 5.07 17.11 -1.69
CA GLN A 336 5.13 16.39 -2.98
C GLN A 336 4.09 16.96 -3.95
N GLY A 337 4.41 18.06 -4.66
CA GLY A 337 3.55 18.64 -5.69
C GLY A 337 2.07 18.73 -5.33
N GLY A 338 1.72 18.92 -4.04
CA GLY A 338 0.34 18.92 -3.54
C GLY A 338 -0.30 17.53 -3.34
N LYS A 339 0.37 16.44 -3.72
CA LYS A 339 -0.23 15.09 -3.71
C LYS A 339 -0.22 14.42 -2.34
N ARG A 340 0.87 14.51 -1.59
CA ARG A 340 1.01 13.92 -0.25
C ARG A 340 1.83 14.83 0.67
N ARG A 341 1.36 15.06 1.90
CA ARG A 341 2.10 15.77 2.95
C ARG A 341 3.13 14.81 3.55
N GLY A 342 4.35 15.29 3.83
CA GLY A 342 5.34 14.56 4.60
C GLY A 342 4.85 14.35 6.04
N ALA A 343 5.34 13.30 6.68
CA ALA A 343 5.10 13.02 8.09
C ALA A 343 6.36 12.40 8.69
N ASN A 344 6.59 12.68 9.98
CA ASN A 344 7.74 12.20 10.74
C ASN A 344 7.30 11.39 11.96
N MET A 345 8.15 10.46 12.38
CA MET A 345 8.16 9.87 13.72
C MET A 345 9.42 10.35 14.47
N GLY A 346 9.24 10.92 15.64
CA GLY A 346 10.33 11.21 16.57
C GLY A 346 10.33 10.22 17.72
N VAL A 347 11.41 9.49 17.90
CA VAL A 347 11.57 8.55 19.02
C VAL A 347 12.63 9.08 19.97
N LEU A 348 12.33 9.07 21.28
CA LEU A 348 13.31 9.33 22.34
C LEU A 348 13.29 8.21 23.37
N SER A 349 14.48 7.79 23.80
CA SER A 349 14.62 6.79 24.88
C SER A 349 14.06 7.33 26.19
N VAL A 350 13.35 6.50 26.94
CA VAL A 350 12.87 6.82 28.28
C VAL A 350 14.00 7.20 29.24
N HIS A 351 15.22 6.70 28.99
CA HIS A 351 16.42 7.01 29.77
C HIS A 351 17.10 8.34 29.40
N HIS A 352 16.62 9.03 28.34
CA HIS A 352 17.24 10.30 27.92
C HIS A 352 16.98 11.42 28.96
N PRO A 353 17.98 12.26 29.31
CA PRO A 353 17.79 13.34 30.27
C PRO A 353 16.66 14.32 29.93
N ASP A 354 16.40 14.57 28.64
CA ASP A 354 15.36 15.51 28.19
C ASP A 354 13.97 14.81 28.01
N ILE A 355 13.77 13.62 28.58
CA ILE A 355 12.52 12.84 28.39
C ILE A 355 11.26 13.60 28.80
N LEU A 356 11.31 14.38 29.91
CA LEU A 356 10.16 15.13 30.38
C LEU A 356 9.79 16.25 29.39
N GLU A 357 10.78 16.99 28.86
CA GLU A 357 10.57 18.03 27.86
C GLU A 357 10.01 17.40 26.54
N PHE A 358 10.50 16.22 26.17
CA PHE A 358 10.01 15.48 24.99
C PHE A 358 8.54 15.08 25.14
N VAL A 359 8.17 14.45 26.27
CA VAL A 359 6.79 13.97 26.52
C VAL A 359 5.79 15.11 26.48
N THR A 360 6.17 16.31 26.95
CA THR A 360 5.30 17.50 27.01
C THR A 360 5.41 18.40 25.77
N SER A 361 6.25 18.06 24.80
CA SER A 361 6.59 18.95 23.67
C SER A 361 5.41 19.34 22.79
N LYS A 362 4.35 18.53 22.73
CA LYS A 362 3.12 18.79 21.98
C LYS A 362 2.00 19.43 22.83
N ASP A 363 2.25 19.67 24.10
CA ASP A 363 1.31 20.34 25.04
C ASP A 363 1.39 21.87 24.91
N SER A 364 1.28 22.40 23.69
CA SER A 364 1.29 23.85 23.51
C SER A 364 0.15 24.30 22.60
N GLU A 365 -0.44 25.46 22.86
CA GLU A 365 -1.45 26.12 22.03
C GLU A 365 -0.92 26.43 20.62
N ASN A 366 0.40 26.52 20.46
CA ASN A 366 1.08 26.91 19.22
C ASN A 366 1.26 25.78 18.19
N ARG A 367 0.66 24.59 18.39
CA ARG A 367 0.73 23.44 17.49
C ARG A 367 2.16 23.08 17.01
N ILE A 368 3.13 23.15 17.92
CA ILE A 368 4.51 22.76 17.67
C ILE A 368 4.54 21.25 17.32
N PHE A 369 5.36 20.86 16.35
CA PHE A 369 5.47 19.47 15.85
C PHE A 369 4.20 18.93 15.19
N SER A 370 3.49 19.74 14.41
CA SER A 370 2.29 19.31 13.68
C SER A 370 2.59 18.26 12.58
N ASN A 371 3.84 18.10 12.19
CA ASN A 371 4.30 17.12 11.19
C ASN A 371 5.00 15.90 11.83
N PHE A 372 5.01 15.82 13.18
CA PHE A 372 5.55 14.70 13.94
C PHE A 372 4.47 13.93 14.67
N ASN A 373 4.55 12.61 14.61
CA ASN A 373 4.13 11.74 15.68
C ASN A 373 5.34 11.53 16.59
N ILE A 374 5.17 11.49 17.89
CA ILE A 374 6.25 11.25 18.84
C ILE A 374 5.99 9.99 19.66
N SER A 375 7.05 9.23 19.94
CA SER A 375 6.96 8.00 20.73
C SER A 375 8.12 7.87 21.69
N VAL A 376 7.84 7.41 22.90
CA VAL A 376 8.86 7.06 23.89
C VAL A 376 9.31 5.63 23.68
N ALA A 377 10.62 5.42 23.54
CA ALA A 377 11.21 4.08 23.50
C ALA A 377 11.35 3.56 24.95
N ILE A 378 10.45 2.65 25.29
CA ILE A 378 10.36 2.00 26.61
C ILE A 378 11.27 0.78 26.63
N THR A 379 12.08 0.63 27.70
CA THR A 379 12.95 -0.53 27.94
C THR A 379 12.32 -1.50 28.94
N ASP A 380 12.77 -2.75 28.91
CA ASP A 380 12.36 -3.77 29.91
C ASP A 380 12.78 -3.34 31.32
N GLU A 381 13.92 -2.64 31.46
CA GLU A 381 14.38 -2.08 32.74
C GLU A 381 13.42 -1.03 33.29
N PHE A 382 12.95 -0.09 32.45
CA PHE A 382 11.96 0.91 32.86
C PHE A 382 10.65 0.24 33.31
N MET A 383 10.15 -0.75 32.58
CA MET A 383 8.93 -1.48 32.95
C MET A 383 9.09 -2.19 34.29
N LYS A 384 10.25 -2.81 34.53
CA LYS A 384 10.56 -3.42 35.82
C LYS A 384 10.63 -2.37 36.95
N ALA A 385 11.25 -1.21 36.70
CA ALA A 385 11.28 -0.10 37.67
C ALA A 385 9.87 0.42 37.98
N LEU A 386 8.97 0.45 36.98
CA LEU A 386 7.57 0.84 37.15
C LEU A 386 6.81 -0.18 38.03
N GLU A 387 6.93 -1.48 37.77
CA GLU A 387 6.30 -2.55 38.56
C GLU A 387 6.79 -2.52 40.02
N GLU A 388 8.10 -2.33 40.23
CA GLU A 388 8.74 -2.25 41.54
C GLU A 388 8.55 -0.89 42.24
N LYS A 389 7.90 0.08 41.59
CA LYS A 389 7.67 1.47 42.09
C LYS A 389 8.97 2.17 42.52
N ARG A 390 10.04 1.96 41.80
CA ARG A 390 11.37 2.53 42.06
C ARG A 390 11.76 3.62 41.07
N ASP A 391 12.81 4.33 41.39
CA ASP A 391 13.47 5.26 40.50
C ASP A 391 14.31 4.51 39.47
N TYR A 392 14.52 5.13 38.31
CA TYR A 392 15.42 4.66 37.27
C TYR A 392 16.37 5.77 36.82
N GLU A 393 17.45 5.43 36.12
CA GLU A 393 18.50 6.37 35.76
C GLU A 393 18.23 7.06 34.43
N LEU A 394 18.46 8.39 34.40
CA LEU A 394 18.60 9.15 33.17
C LEU A 394 20.07 9.15 32.76
N ILE A 395 20.35 8.76 31.52
CA ILE A 395 21.68 8.48 31.01
C ILE A 395 22.03 9.47 29.89
N ASN A 396 23.16 10.17 30.02
CA ASN A 396 23.68 11.03 28.97
C ASN A 396 24.25 10.14 27.83
N PRO A 397 23.67 10.17 26.61
CA PRO A 397 24.09 9.28 25.52
C PRO A 397 25.52 9.56 25.01
N ARG A 398 26.07 10.75 25.25
CA ARG A 398 27.43 11.11 24.82
C ARG A 398 28.53 10.33 25.55
N ASN A 399 28.34 10.04 26.83
CA ASN A 399 29.35 9.42 27.69
C ASN A 399 28.86 8.24 28.50
N ASN A 400 27.58 7.85 28.32
CA ASN A 400 26.90 6.75 29.03
C ASN A 400 26.93 6.88 30.57
N THR A 401 26.93 8.13 31.08
CA THR A 401 26.86 8.37 32.53
C THR A 401 25.46 8.69 33.00
N ALA A 402 25.08 8.15 34.15
CA ALA A 402 23.86 8.52 34.83
C ALA A 402 23.99 9.99 35.36
N VAL A 403 23.07 10.84 34.92
CA VAL A 403 23.06 12.27 35.31
C VAL A 403 22.01 12.60 36.37
N ALA A 404 20.96 11.77 36.47
CA ALA A 404 19.89 11.91 37.46
C ALA A 404 19.14 10.60 37.67
N LYS A 405 18.37 10.51 38.73
CA LYS A 405 17.37 9.45 38.95
C LYS A 405 16.00 10.08 39.08
N ILE A 406 15.01 9.42 38.51
CA ILE A 406 13.62 9.88 38.53
C ILE A 406 12.66 8.71 38.74
N SER A 407 11.53 8.95 39.41
CA SER A 407 10.51 7.94 39.62
C SER A 407 9.90 7.45 38.30
N ALA A 408 9.96 6.12 38.06
CA ALA A 408 9.35 5.50 36.89
C ALA A 408 7.83 5.78 36.84
N GLN A 409 7.15 5.74 38.00
CA GLN A 409 5.72 6.03 38.10
C GLN A 409 5.39 7.46 37.63
N LYS A 410 6.17 8.46 38.04
CA LYS A 410 5.93 9.86 37.63
C LYS A 410 6.07 10.04 36.11
N VAL A 411 7.06 9.42 35.52
CA VAL A 411 7.26 9.48 34.04
C VAL A 411 6.14 8.77 33.31
N TRP A 412 5.74 7.60 33.79
CA TRP A 412 4.63 6.86 33.24
C TRP A 412 3.31 7.64 33.31
N ASP A 413 2.98 8.18 34.45
CA ASP A 413 1.77 8.98 34.65
C ASP A 413 1.75 10.21 33.71
N LEU A 414 2.91 10.85 33.51
CA LEU A 414 3.04 11.97 32.57
C LEU A 414 2.82 11.51 31.11
N ILE A 415 3.39 10.37 30.67
CA ILE A 415 3.18 9.80 29.34
C ILE A 415 1.69 9.52 29.13
N VAL A 416 1.04 8.84 30.07
CA VAL A 416 -0.40 8.51 29.99
C VAL A 416 -1.25 9.77 29.96
N TYR A 417 -0.95 10.76 30.81
CA TYR A 417 -1.68 12.03 30.85
C TYR A 417 -1.57 12.79 29.51
N GLN A 418 -0.37 12.90 28.95
CA GLN A 418 -0.16 13.61 27.68
C GLN A 418 -0.80 12.85 26.49
N ALA A 419 -0.69 11.53 26.45
CA ALA A 419 -1.36 10.71 25.46
C ALA A 419 -2.89 10.89 25.49
N TRP A 420 -3.49 10.96 26.70
CA TRP A 420 -4.90 11.27 26.85
C TRP A 420 -5.25 12.70 26.40
N LYS A 421 -4.41 13.68 26.74
CA LYS A 421 -4.66 15.09 26.46
C LYS A 421 -4.49 15.47 24.98
N THR A 422 -3.47 14.94 24.33
CA THR A 422 -3.05 15.39 22.98
C THR A 422 -3.05 14.29 21.92
N GLY A 423 -3.13 13.01 22.31
CA GLY A 423 -2.93 11.85 21.45
C GLY A 423 -1.47 11.43 21.28
N ASP A 424 -0.52 12.19 21.83
CA ASP A 424 0.92 11.94 21.85
C ASP A 424 1.47 12.08 23.30
N PRO A 425 2.59 11.39 23.64
CA PRO A 425 3.34 10.44 22.82
C PRO A 425 2.68 9.07 22.73
N GLY A 426 3.03 8.32 21.67
CA GLY A 426 2.92 6.87 21.67
C GLY A 426 4.05 6.23 22.47
N ILE A 427 4.04 4.90 22.56
CA ILE A 427 5.14 4.11 23.13
C ILE A 427 5.58 3.01 22.17
N ILE A 428 6.88 2.69 22.20
CA ILE A 428 7.44 1.51 21.52
C ILE A 428 8.26 0.71 22.54
N PHE A 429 8.05 -0.60 22.61
CA PHE A 429 8.81 -1.49 23.48
C PHE A 429 10.08 -1.93 22.75
N ILE A 430 11.13 -1.09 22.86
CA ILE A 430 12.30 -1.17 21.98
C ILE A 430 13.11 -2.45 22.19
N ASP A 431 13.20 -2.98 23.41
CA ASP A 431 13.90 -4.23 23.69
C ASP A 431 13.16 -5.41 23.09
N LYS A 432 11.82 -5.43 23.18
CA LYS A 432 10.97 -6.44 22.57
C LYS A 432 11.08 -6.40 21.03
N ILE A 433 11.07 -5.19 20.42
CA ILE A 433 11.27 -5.03 18.99
C ILE A 433 12.62 -5.62 18.57
N ASN A 434 13.71 -5.33 19.29
CA ASN A 434 15.03 -5.84 18.96
C ASN A 434 15.17 -7.35 19.22
N LYS A 435 14.45 -7.92 20.19
CA LYS A 435 14.37 -9.37 20.38
C LYS A 435 13.82 -10.11 19.15
N PHE A 436 12.95 -9.46 18.37
CA PHE A 436 12.37 -9.99 17.13
C PHE A 436 12.99 -9.42 15.86
N ASN A 437 14.07 -8.62 15.96
CA ASN A 437 14.79 -8.15 14.80
C ASN A 437 15.33 -9.32 13.96
N PRO A 438 14.96 -9.46 12.68
CA PRO A 438 15.39 -10.60 11.87
C PRO A 438 16.88 -10.55 11.49
N THR A 439 17.51 -9.38 11.57
CA THR A 439 18.92 -9.15 11.17
C THR A 439 19.73 -8.44 12.26
N PRO A 440 19.82 -9.02 13.49
CA PRO A 440 20.47 -8.35 14.63
C PRO A 440 21.97 -8.13 14.42
N HIS A 441 22.63 -8.93 13.56
CA HIS A 441 24.04 -8.77 13.18
C HIS A 441 24.31 -7.55 12.28
N VAL A 442 23.27 -6.96 11.67
CA VAL A 442 23.38 -5.76 10.84
C VAL A 442 23.28 -4.49 11.68
N GLY A 443 22.46 -4.51 12.73
CA GLY A 443 22.28 -3.37 13.63
C GLY A 443 21.07 -3.47 14.53
N MET A 444 20.93 -2.49 15.42
CA MET A 444 19.80 -2.34 16.33
C MET A 444 18.74 -1.44 15.70
N ILE A 445 17.48 -1.79 15.92
CA ILE A 445 16.33 -0.96 15.58
C ILE A 445 16.16 0.10 16.66
N GLU A 446 16.08 1.38 16.27
CA GLU A 446 15.98 2.52 17.18
C GLU A 446 14.73 3.36 16.96
N ALA A 447 14.07 3.20 15.83
CA ALA A 447 12.88 3.96 15.45
C ALA A 447 11.94 3.15 14.56
N THR A 448 10.79 3.75 14.28
CA THR A 448 9.81 3.26 13.31
C THR A 448 9.52 4.35 12.27
N ASN A 449 8.77 4.00 11.22
CA ASN A 449 8.16 4.97 10.30
C ASN A 449 7.08 5.83 11.02
N PRO A 450 6.48 6.85 10.38
CA PRO A 450 5.54 7.78 11.04
C PRO A 450 4.34 7.15 11.73
N CYS A 451 3.82 6.05 11.21
CA CYS A 451 2.64 5.38 11.77
C CYS A 451 2.97 4.25 12.76
N GLY A 452 4.25 3.92 12.92
CA GLY A 452 4.73 2.94 13.91
C GLY A 452 4.70 1.47 13.46
N GLU A 453 4.15 1.16 12.28
CA GLU A 453 3.97 -0.22 11.83
C GLU A 453 5.24 -0.88 11.27
N GLN A 454 6.32 -0.10 11.03
CA GLN A 454 7.57 -0.60 10.48
C GLN A 454 8.77 -0.21 11.36
N PRO A 455 9.14 -1.05 12.33
CA PRO A 455 10.44 -0.96 12.99
C PRO A 455 11.56 -1.28 12.00
N LEU A 456 12.41 -0.31 11.71
CA LEU A 456 13.46 -0.40 10.69
C LEU A 456 14.82 -0.01 11.27
N LEU A 457 15.88 -0.50 10.64
CA LEU A 457 17.23 -0.05 10.90
C LEU A 457 17.44 1.37 10.34
N ASN A 458 18.44 2.08 10.85
CA ASN A 458 18.83 3.35 10.26
C ASN A 458 19.22 3.17 8.79
N TYR A 459 18.70 4.04 7.91
CA TYR A 459 18.83 3.95 6.45
C TYR A 459 18.18 2.71 5.84
N GLU A 460 17.05 2.29 6.37
CA GLU A 460 16.24 1.22 5.80
C GLU A 460 14.87 1.75 5.36
N SER A 461 14.30 1.14 4.35
CA SER A 461 12.93 1.42 3.90
C SER A 461 12.13 0.16 3.72
N CYS A 462 10.80 0.31 3.69
CA CYS A 462 9.87 -0.78 3.42
C CYS A 462 8.77 -0.32 2.47
N ASN A 463 8.37 -1.22 1.58
CA ASN A 463 7.18 -1.10 0.76
C ASN A 463 6.09 -2.00 1.34
N LEU A 464 4.87 -1.50 1.27
CA LEU A 464 3.71 -2.10 1.91
C LEU A 464 2.61 -2.40 0.90
N GLY A 465 1.69 -3.26 1.32
CA GLY A 465 0.42 -3.48 0.64
C GLY A 465 -0.58 -4.12 1.58
N SER A 466 -1.86 -4.04 1.26
CA SER A 466 -2.92 -4.53 2.15
C SER A 466 -3.97 -5.32 1.38
N ILE A 467 -4.33 -6.49 1.94
CA ILE A 467 -5.39 -7.36 1.45
C ILE A 467 -6.73 -6.87 1.97
N ASN A 468 -7.73 -6.80 1.12
CA ASN A 468 -9.09 -6.47 1.51
C ASN A 468 -9.83 -7.71 1.99
N LEU A 469 -9.86 -7.91 3.30
CA LEU A 469 -10.52 -9.06 3.92
C LEU A 469 -12.04 -9.08 3.72
N SER A 470 -12.67 -7.92 3.50
CA SER A 470 -14.12 -7.86 3.27
C SER A 470 -14.54 -8.62 2.01
N LEU A 471 -13.62 -8.80 1.05
CA LEU A 471 -13.83 -9.53 -0.19
C LEU A 471 -13.42 -11.01 -0.11
N MET A 472 -12.92 -11.45 1.05
CA MET A 472 -12.53 -12.85 1.32
C MET A 472 -13.64 -13.63 2.04
N VAL A 473 -14.88 -13.15 1.97
CA VAL A 473 -16.06 -13.82 2.55
C VAL A 473 -17.00 -14.20 1.41
N LYS A 474 -17.36 -15.48 1.36
CA LYS A 474 -18.30 -16.05 0.38
C LYS A 474 -19.74 -15.68 0.73
N GLU A 475 -20.67 -15.86 -0.22
CA GLU A 475 -22.10 -15.61 -0.01
C GLU A 475 -22.73 -16.49 1.10
N ASN A 476 -22.17 -17.68 1.34
CA ASN A 476 -22.57 -18.58 2.43
C ASN A 476 -22.00 -18.19 3.80
N LYS A 477 -21.42 -16.99 3.94
CA LYS A 477 -20.79 -16.46 5.16
C LYS A 477 -19.58 -17.27 5.66
N GLU A 478 -18.87 -17.93 4.76
CA GLU A 478 -17.62 -18.61 5.05
C GLU A 478 -16.43 -17.84 4.46
N ILE A 479 -15.25 -17.99 5.07
CA ILE A 479 -14.03 -17.39 4.54
C ILE A 479 -13.57 -18.16 3.32
N ASP A 480 -13.22 -17.45 2.26
CA ASP A 480 -12.58 -18.00 1.06
C ASP A 480 -11.05 -18.12 1.26
N TRP A 481 -10.64 -19.18 1.94
CA TRP A 481 -9.24 -19.45 2.23
C TRP A 481 -8.40 -19.64 0.97
N GLU A 482 -8.96 -20.19 -0.10
CA GLU A 482 -8.27 -20.40 -1.37
C GLU A 482 -7.98 -19.06 -2.07
N LEU A 483 -8.98 -18.17 -2.15
CA LEU A 483 -8.80 -16.83 -2.68
C LEU A 483 -7.81 -16.02 -1.82
N LEU A 484 -7.88 -16.16 -0.49
CA LEU A 484 -6.97 -15.49 0.44
C LEU A 484 -5.52 -15.98 0.22
N GLU A 485 -5.28 -17.29 0.15
CA GLU A 485 -3.94 -17.85 -0.11
C GLU A 485 -3.38 -17.34 -1.44
N LYS A 486 -4.16 -17.43 -2.52
CA LYS A 486 -3.75 -16.95 -3.83
C LYS A 486 -3.37 -15.47 -3.79
N THR A 487 -4.20 -14.65 -3.13
CA THR A 487 -3.97 -13.20 -3.03
C THR A 487 -2.71 -12.91 -2.19
N VAL A 488 -2.49 -13.61 -1.07
CA VAL A 488 -1.28 -13.47 -0.25
C VAL A 488 -0.03 -13.79 -1.07
N LYS A 489 0.00 -14.91 -1.78
CA LYS A 489 1.17 -15.34 -2.57
C LYS A 489 1.48 -14.37 -3.71
N SER A 490 0.47 -13.93 -4.45
CA SER A 490 0.63 -12.92 -5.52
C SER A 490 1.10 -11.57 -4.95
N ALA A 491 0.58 -11.15 -3.81
CA ALA A 491 0.96 -9.89 -3.15
C ALA A 491 2.42 -9.92 -2.67
N VAL A 492 2.90 -11.00 -2.08
CA VAL A 492 4.31 -11.16 -1.68
C VAL A 492 5.24 -11.10 -2.88
N HIS A 493 4.88 -11.75 -3.99
CA HIS A 493 5.64 -11.70 -5.24
C HIS A 493 5.70 -10.27 -5.78
N PHE A 494 4.56 -9.59 -5.83
CA PHE A 494 4.48 -8.19 -6.24
C PHE A 494 5.38 -7.29 -5.37
N LEU A 495 5.30 -7.42 -4.05
CA LEU A 495 6.07 -6.59 -3.11
C LEU A 495 7.57 -6.89 -3.16
N ASP A 496 7.99 -8.14 -3.41
CA ASP A 496 9.41 -8.45 -3.65
C ASP A 496 9.93 -7.76 -4.92
N ASN A 497 9.14 -7.77 -6.01
CA ASN A 497 9.50 -7.08 -7.26
C ASN A 497 9.57 -5.55 -7.10
N VAL A 498 8.75 -4.96 -6.21
CA VAL A 498 8.83 -3.52 -5.89
C VAL A 498 10.23 -3.13 -5.40
N ILE A 499 10.92 -3.98 -4.63
CA ILE A 499 12.27 -3.68 -4.12
C ILE A 499 13.27 -3.48 -5.27
N ASP A 500 13.19 -4.29 -6.31
CA ASP A 500 14.10 -4.20 -7.46
C ASP A 500 13.68 -3.10 -8.44
N ALA A 501 12.37 -2.85 -8.59
CA ALA A 501 11.83 -1.78 -9.43
C ALA A 501 12.04 -0.37 -8.85
N ASN A 502 12.22 -0.27 -7.53
CA ASN A 502 12.26 1.01 -6.81
C ASN A 502 13.47 1.87 -7.20
N LYS A 503 13.23 3.17 -7.41
CA LYS A 503 14.28 4.19 -7.58
C LYS A 503 14.51 4.86 -6.23
N TYR A 504 15.54 4.41 -5.54
CA TYR A 504 15.89 4.97 -4.24
C TYR A 504 16.56 6.34 -4.38
N VAL A 505 16.14 7.29 -3.57
CA VAL A 505 16.70 8.67 -3.60
C VAL A 505 17.98 8.82 -2.79
N ILE A 506 18.31 7.83 -1.94
CA ILE A 506 19.48 7.82 -1.07
C ILE A 506 20.18 6.47 -1.23
N PRO A 507 21.47 6.46 -1.65
CA PRO A 507 22.21 5.21 -1.91
C PRO A 507 22.36 4.28 -0.71
N GLN A 508 22.48 4.84 0.52
CA GLN A 508 22.55 4.05 1.75
C GLN A 508 21.27 3.26 1.98
N ILE A 509 20.10 3.87 1.69
CA ILE A 509 18.78 3.21 1.80
C ILE A 509 18.67 2.12 0.75
N GLU A 510 19.06 2.36 -0.50
CA GLU A 510 19.06 1.34 -1.54
C GLU A 510 19.84 0.11 -1.12
N ARG A 511 21.08 0.32 -0.67
CA ARG A 511 21.98 -0.76 -0.25
C ARG A 511 21.36 -1.61 0.87
N LEU A 512 20.86 -0.97 1.93
CA LEU A 512 20.37 -1.71 3.09
C LEU A 512 19.00 -2.36 2.82
N THR A 513 18.09 -1.66 2.14
CA THR A 513 16.78 -2.20 1.77
C THR A 513 16.92 -3.42 0.86
N ARG A 514 17.79 -3.37 -0.14
CA ARG A 514 18.09 -4.51 -1.01
C ARG A 514 18.78 -5.65 -0.26
N ALA A 515 19.61 -5.32 0.74
CA ALA A 515 20.33 -6.32 1.53
C ALA A 515 19.41 -7.10 2.48
N ASN A 516 18.38 -6.49 3.04
CA ASN A 516 17.43 -7.13 3.97
C ASN A 516 16.13 -7.56 3.29
N ARG A 517 15.73 -6.93 2.20
CA ARG A 517 14.50 -7.21 1.44
C ARG A 517 13.25 -7.30 2.30
N LYS A 518 13.08 -6.40 3.26
CA LYS A 518 11.88 -6.33 4.08
C LYS A 518 10.68 -5.87 3.24
N ILE A 519 9.56 -6.58 3.34
CA ILE A 519 8.26 -6.20 2.81
C ILE A 519 7.23 -6.24 3.94
N GLY A 520 6.13 -5.49 3.76
CA GLY A 520 5.05 -5.42 4.74
C GLY A 520 3.69 -5.67 4.09
N LEU A 521 3.26 -6.93 4.05
CA LEU A 521 1.92 -7.30 3.64
C LEU A 521 0.97 -7.21 4.83
N GLY A 522 -0.05 -6.36 4.74
CA GLY A 522 -1.06 -6.15 5.77
C GLY A 522 -2.47 -6.48 5.29
N ILE A 523 -3.43 -6.03 6.09
CA ILE A 523 -4.86 -6.23 5.85
C ILE A 523 -5.63 -4.92 5.97
N MET A 524 -6.80 -4.84 5.34
CA MET A 524 -7.84 -3.83 5.51
C MET A 524 -9.20 -4.52 5.42
N GLY A 525 -10.28 -3.86 5.79
CA GLY A 525 -11.62 -4.44 5.71
C GLY A 525 -11.93 -5.47 6.80
N TRP A 526 -11.19 -5.45 7.92
CA TRP A 526 -11.41 -6.36 9.03
C TRP A 526 -12.80 -6.22 9.65
N ALA A 527 -13.22 -4.99 9.98
CA ALA A 527 -14.55 -4.75 10.56
C ALA A 527 -15.68 -5.21 9.64
N GLU A 528 -15.56 -5.00 8.34
CA GLU A 528 -16.56 -5.45 7.37
C GLU A 528 -16.55 -6.97 7.17
N MET A 529 -15.39 -7.62 7.26
CA MET A 529 -15.30 -9.08 7.29
C MET A 529 -16.11 -9.64 8.46
N LEU A 530 -15.93 -9.07 9.67
CA LEU A 530 -16.67 -9.47 10.86
C LEU A 530 -18.18 -9.27 10.70
N ILE A 531 -18.62 -8.14 10.14
CA ILE A 531 -20.04 -7.88 9.85
C ILE A 531 -20.63 -8.94 8.92
N LYS A 532 -19.91 -9.28 7.84
CA LYS A 532 -20.35 -10.31 6.87
C LYS A 532 -20.41 -11.70 7.48
N LEU A 533 -19.57 -11.99 8.48
CA LEU A 533 -19.59 -13.25 9.24
C LEU A 533 -20.54 -13.21 10.44
N GLU A 534 -21.21 -12.07 10.71
CA GLU A 534 -22.10 -11.84 11.85
C GLU A 534 -21.41 -11.98 13.21
N ILE A 535 -20.10 -11.65 13.26
CA ILE A 535 -19.27 -11.69 14.47
C ILE A 535 -19.14 -10.28 15.06
N LYS A 536 -19.36 -10.13 16.36
CA LYS A 536 -19.16 -8.85 17.05
C LYS A 536 -17.68 -8.51 17.16
N TYR A 537 -17.32 -7.25 16.88
CA TYR A 537 -15.92 -6.79 16.86
C TYR A 537 -15.20 -7.00 18.21
N ASP A 538 -15.88 -6.76 19.33
CA ASP A 538 -15.36 -6.84 20.70
C ASP A 538 -15.59 -8.21 21.37
N SER A 539 -15.69 -9.29 20.59
CA SER A 539 -15.94 -10.65 21.08
C SER A 539 -14.69 -11.53 21.06
N GLU A 540 -14.66 -12.53 21.94
CA GLU A 540 -13.64 -13.60 21.92
C GLU A 540 -13.60 -14.33 20.59
N GLU A 541 -14.73 -14.48 19.91
CA GLU A 541 -14.81 -15.08 18.59
C GLU A 541 -14.02 -14.27 17.56
N ALA A 542 -14.13 -12.93 17.61
CA ALA A 542 -13.35 -12.03 16.76
C ALA A 542 -11.84 -12.13 17.04
N LEU A 543 -11.43 -12.22 18.31
CA LEU A 543 -10.02 -12.39 18.68
C LEU A 543 -9.46 -13.71 18.17
N ASN A 544 -10.18 -14.82 18.36
CA ASN A 544 -9.79 -16.14 17.84
C ASN A 544 -9.72 -16.16 16.32
N LEU A 545 -10.65 -15.49 15.64
CA LEU A 545 -10.64 -15.37 14.20
C LEU A 545 -9.45 -14.50 13.72
N ALA A 546 -9.14 -13.41 14.41
CA ALA A 546 -7.99 -12.56 14.09
C ALA A 546 -6.69 -13.36 14.16
N GLU A 547 -6.49 -14.15 15.20
CA GLU A 547 -5.33 -15.04 15.32
C GLU A 547 -5.26 -16.02 14.15
N LYS A 548 -6.37 -16.70 13.85
CA LYS A 548 -6.44 -17.67 12.75
C LYS A 548 -6.13 -17.04 11.39
N VAL A 549 -6.72 -15.89 11.08
CA VAL A 549 -6.52 -15.18 9.81
C VAL A 549 -5.07 -14.71 9.68
N MET A 550 -4.53 -14.04 10.72
CA MET A 550 -3.17 -13.51 10.63
C MET A 550 -2.10 -14.60 10.68
N LYS A 551 -2.32 -15.70 11.38
CA LYS A 551 -1.47 -16.89 11.31
C LYS A 551 -1.44 -17.41 9.88
N PHE A 552 -2.59 -17.62 9.25
CA PHE A 552 -2.69 -18.08 7.87
C PHE A 552 -1.99 -17.13 6.89
N VAL A 553 -2.27 -15.81 6.95
CA VAL A 553 -1.62 -14.81 6.10
C VAL A 553 -0.09 -14.85 6.27
N THR A 554 0.40 -14.92 7.52
CA THR A 554 1.84 -14.94 7.80
C THR A 554 2.51 -16.22 7.30
N GLU A 555 1.87 -17.38 7.49
CA GLU A 555 2.38 -18.67 7.01
C GLU A 555 2.46 -18.69 5.48
N LYS A 556 1.36 -18.28 4.78
CA LYS A 556 1.33 -18.26 3.31
C LYS A 556 2.26 -17.21 2.71
N ALA A 557 2.44 -16.06 3.36
CA ALA A 557 3.43 -15.06 2.96
C ALA A 557 4.86 -15.59 3.10
N ARG A 558 5.15 -16.33 4.17
CA ARG A 558 6.46 -16.95 4.38
C ARG A 558 6.72 -18.09 3.42
N GLU A 559 5.74 -18.96 3.17
CA GLU A 559 5.81 -20.00 2.13
C GLU A 559 6.20 -19.38 0.77
N LYS A 560 5.54 -18.29 0.36
CA LYS A 560 5.88 -17.61 -0.89
C LYS A 560 7.28 -17.01 -0.86
N SER A 561 7.72 -16.45 0.26
CA SER A 561 9.10 -15.95 0.39
C SER A 561 10.15 -17.06 0.29
N VAL A 562 9.83 -18.29 0.76
CA VAL A 562 10.67 -19.49 0.55
C VAL A 562 10.68 -19.87 -0.94
N GLU A 563 9.52 -19.98 -1.59
CA GLU A 563 9.42 -20.25 -3.03
C GLU A 563 10.24 -19.25 -3.87
N LEU A 564 10.15 -17.96 -3.54
CA LEU A 564 10.96 -16.92 -4.22
C LEU A 564 12.45 -17.10 -3.98
N ALA A 565 12.87 -17.54 -2.79
CA ALA A 565 14.27 -17.79 -2.48
C ALA A 565 14.87 -18.95 -3.29
N GLU A 566 14.07 -19.93 -3.73
CA GLU A 566 14.53 -21.06 -4.51
C GLU A 566 15.08 -20.66 -5.89
N TYR A 567 14.54 -19.59 -6.52
CA TYR A 567 15.00 -19.16 -7.83
C TYR A 567 15.61 -17.75 -7.87
N LYS A 568 15.24 -16.85 -6.95
CA LYS A 568 15.85 -15.51 -6.81
C LYS A 568 17.00 -15.47 -5.81
N GLY A 569 17.13 -16.50 -4.97
CA GLY A 569 18.09 -16.57 -3.87
C GLY A 569 17.58 -15.89 -2.59
N VAL A 570 18.20 -16.22 -1.46
CA VAL A 570 17.92 -15.59 -0.17
C VAL A 570 18.32 -14.10 -0.17
N PHE A 571 17.78 -13.32 0.75
CA PHE A 571 18.20 -11.91 0.91
C PHE A 571 19.70 -11.82 1.25
N PRO A 572 20.44 -10.78 0.79
CA PRO A 572 21.91 -10.72 0.93
C PRO A 572 22.43 -10.83 2.37
N ASN A 573 21.75 -10.23 3.35
CA ASN A 573 22.10 -10.31 4.77
C ASN A 573 21.55 -11.57 5.47
N PHE A 574 21.26 -12.63 4.72
CA PHE A 574 20.69 -13.87 5.28
C PHE A 574 21.63 -14.55 6.27
N LYS A 575 22.93 -14.64 5.96
CA LYS A 575 23.92 -15.26 6.83
C LYS A 575 23.97 -14.54 8.19
N SER A 576 23.92 -15.31 9.27
CA SER A 576 23.85 -14.84 10.66
C SER A 576 22.51 -14.17 11.05
N SER A 577 21.52 -14.17 10.18
CA SER A 577 20.16 -13.73 10.50
C SER A 577 19.42 -14.76 11.37
N VAL A 578 18.28 -14.36 11.93
CA VAL A 578 17.37 -15.28 12.63
C VAL A 578 16.90 -16.44 11.73
N TRP A 579 16.78 -16.19 10.42
CA TRP A 579 16.36 -17.20 9.45
C TRP A 579 17.46 -18.21 9.14
N ASP A 580 18.71 -17.76 9.09
CA ASP A 580 19.88 -18.63 8.95
C ASP A 580 20.00 -19.57 10.16
N GLN A 581 19.87 -19.02 11.38
CA GLN A 581 19.86 -19.82 12.63
C GLN A 581 18.75 -20.87 12.66
N LYS A 582 17.58 -20.56 12.07
CA LYS A 582 16.45 -21.50 11.95
C LYS A 582 16.57 -22.44 10.75
N ASN A 583 17.59 -22.28 9.93
CA ASN A 583 17.79 -23.02 8.66
C ASN A 583 16.58 -22.90 7.70
N ILE A 584 15.93 -21.73 7.65
CA ILE A 584 14.79 -21.45 6.76
C ILE A 584 15.23 -20.44 5.71
N LYS A 585 15.39 -20.88 4.46
CA LYS A 585 15.80 -20.03 3.33
C LYS A 585 14.65 -19.18 2.87
N VAL A 586 14.67 -17.88 3.16
CA VAL A 586 13.65 -16.92 2.75
C VAL A 586 14.23 -15.81 1.87
N ARG A 587 13.42 -15.28 0.95
CA ARG A 587 13.75 -14.14 0.09
C ARG A 587 13.68 -12.81 0.83
N ASN A 588 12.81 -12.69 1.83
CA ASN A 588 12.48 -11.45 2.52
C ASN A 588 12.70 -11.62 4.04
N ALA A 589 13.41 -10.70 4.68
CA ALA A 589 13.69 -10.75 6.11
C ALA A 589 12.41 -10.60 6.97
N THR A 590 11.44 -9.79 6.50
CA THR A 590 10.06 -9.71 7.04
C THR A 590 9.06 -9.78 5.90
N VAL A 591 7.83 -10.23 6.18
CA VAL A 591 6.78 -10.36 5.16
C VAL A 591 5.48 -9.65 5.51
N THR A 592 5.14 -9.46 6.80
CA THR A 592 3.85 -8.92 7.24
C THR A 592 3.96 -7.65 8.06
N THR A 593 2.89 -6.87 8.08
CA THR A 593 2.70 -5.64 8.87
C THR A 593 1.21 -5.39 9.09
N ILE A 594 0.85 -4.44 9.96
CA ILE A 594 -0.50 -3.87 10.03
C ILE A 594 -0.37 -2.36 9.80
N ALA A 595 -0.70 -1.94 8.58
CA ALA A 595 -0.66 -0.53 8.18
C ALA A 595 -2.03 0.16 8.37
N PRO A 596 -2.08 1.49 8.54
CA PRO A 596 -3.34 2.23 8.72
C PRO A 596 -4.30 2.16 7.52
N THR A 597 -3.80 2.04 6.30
CA THR A 597 -4.57 1.98 5.02
C THR A 597 -5.54 3.14 4.78
N GLY A 598 -5.34 4.31 5.39
CA GLY A 598 -6.29 5.42 5.38
C GLY A 598 -6.80 5.83 3.99
N THR A 599 -5.93 5.91 2.98
CA THR A 599 -6.31 6.24 1.60
C THR A 599 -6.66 4.99 0.78
N LEU A 600 -5.95 3.88 1.01
CA LEU A 600 -6.18 2.63 0.28
C LEU A 600 -7.57 2.04 0.57
N SER A 601 -8.04 2.14 1.82
CA SER A 601 -9.38 1.68 2.20
C SER A 601 -10.49 2.48 1.51
N ILE A 602 -10.30 3.80 1.29
CA ILE A 602 -11.24 4.62 0.52
C ILE A 602 -11.28 4.15 -0.95
N ILE A 603 -10.11 3.85 -1.55
CA ILE A 603 -10.04 3.33 -2.93
C ILE A 603 -10.69 1.95 -3.02
N ALA A 604 -10.46 1.10 -2.02
CA ALA A 604 -11.00 -0.26 -1.94
C ALA A 604 -12.46 -0.31 -1.46
N ASP A 605 -13.04 0.83 -1.06
CA ASP A 605 -14.40 0.96 -0.53
C ASP A 605 -14.67 0.00 0.64
N THR A 606 -13.78 0.06 1.66
CA THR A 606 -13.79 -0.84 2.83
C THR A 606 -13.25 -0.14 4.08
N SER A 607 -13.36 -0.78 5.25
CA SER A 607 -12.84 -0.26 6.52
C SER A 607 -11.31 -0.23 6.56
N SER A 608 -10.74 0.78 7.26
CA SER A 608 -9.29 0.97 7.39
C SER A 608 -8.66 -0.09 8.29
N GLY A 609 -7.61 -0.77 7.82
CA GLY A 609 -6.78 -1.69 8.59
C GLY A 609 -7.60 -2.67 9.43
N ILE A 610 -7.36 -2.64 10.72
CA ILE A 610 -8.06 -3.45 11.74
C ILE A 610 -9.00 -2.59 12.61
N GLU A 611 -9.24 -1.34 12.22
CA GLU A 611 -10.08 -0.41 12.99
C GLU A 611 -11.55 -0.85 13.00
N PRO A 612 -12.29 -0.62 14.11
CA PRO A 612 -13.73 -0.78 14.13
C PRO A 612 -14.42 0.29 13.29
N LEU A 613 -15.67 0.06 12.89
CA LEU A 613 -16.51 1.12 12.34
C LEU A 613 -16.98 2.02 13.48
N PHE A 614 -16.50 3.25 13.53
CA PHE A 614 -16.89 4.20 14.58
C PHE A 614 -18.22 4.91 14.29
N ALA A 615 -18.69 4.88 13.04
CA ALA A 615 -20.00 5.37 12.64
C ALA A 615 -20.48 4.69 11.35
N LEU A 616 -21.79 4.62 11.17
CA LEU A 616 -22.43 4.03 9.97
C LEU A 616 -22.40 4.99 8.79
N ALA A 617 -22.40 6.30 9.08
CA ALA A 617 -22.20 7.37 8.11
C ALA A 617 -21.43 8.52 8.77
N PHE A 618 -20.48 9.10 8.07
CA PHE A 618 -19.67 10.22 8.58
C PHE A 618 -19.09 11.07 7.44
N ILE A 619 -18.62 12.25 7.82
CA ILE A 619 -17.92 13.15 6.89
C ILE A 619 -16.43 13.14 7.23
N ARG A 620 -15.60 12.75 6.27
CA ARG A 620 -14.15 12.81 6.38
C ARG A 620 -13.65 14.14 5.84
N ARG A 621 -12.99 14.92 6.69
CA ARG A 621 -12.44 16.23 6.35
C ARG A 621 -10.92 16.17 6.20
N GLY A 622 -10.36 17.08 5.39
CA GLY A 622 -8.91 17.25 5.26
C GLY A 622 -8.16 16.20 4.44
N VAL A 623 -8.82 15.19 3.87
CA VAL A 623 -8.17 14.15 3.07
C VAL A 623 -7.67 14.71 1.73
N LEU A 624 -8.43 15.60 1.10
CA LEU A 624 -8.18 16.14 -0.25
C LEU A 624 -8.11 17.68 -0.26
N GLY A 625 -7.31 18.28 0.63
CA GLY A 625 -7.06 19.71 0.57
C GLY A 625 -8.28 20.61 0.76
N GLY A 626 -9.24 20.21 1.61
CA GLY A 626 -10.48 20.94 1.89
C GLY A 626 -11.75 20.31 1.32
N THR A 627 -11.63 19.26 0.51
CA THR A 627 -12.79 18.51 0.02
C THR A 627 -13.30 17.57 1.12
N GLU A 628 -14.61 17.59 1.36
CA GLU A 628 -15.28 16.66 2.26
C GLU A 628 -15.67 15.38 1.51
N LEU A 629 -15.44 14.23 2.14
CA LEU A 629 -15.88 12.93 1.65
C LEU A 629 -16.99 12.43 2.58
N ILE A 630 -18.17 12.17 2.02
CA ILE A 630 -19.26 11.52 2.75
C ILE A 630 -19.03 10.02 2.60
N GLU A 631 -18.81 9.34 3.72
CA GLU A 631 -18.70 7.89 3.80
C GLU A 631 -19.95 7.30 4.45
N ILE A 632 -20.54 6.34 3.75
CA ILE A 632 -21.70 5.56 4.24
C ILE A 632 -21.29 4.11 4.05
N ASN A 633 -21.38 3.32 5.12
CA ASN A 633 -21.06 1.91 5.03
C ASN A 633 -22.08 1.22 4.11
N HIS A 634 -21.59 0.54 3.08
CA HIS A 634 -22.43 -0.06 2.04
C HIS A 634 -23.10 -1.39 2.49
N LEU A 635 -22.74 -1.90 3.68
CA LEU A 635 -23.38 -3.08 4.29
C LEU A 635 -24.66 -2.73 5.08
N LEU A 636 -24.99 -1.44 5.19
CA LEU A 636 -26.26 -0.95 5.70
C LEU A 636 -27.31 -0.98 4.60
#